data_7cad9898121e98e2692d7f806a63e77f
#
_entry.id   7cad9898121e98e2692d7f806a63e77f
#
_cell.length_a   1.000
_cell.length_b   1.000
_cell.length_c   1.000
_cell.angle_alpha   90.00
_cell.angle_beta   90.00
_cell.angle_gamma   90.00
#
_symmetry.space_group_name_H-M   'P 1'
#
loop_
_entity.id
_entity.type
_entity.pdbx_description
1 polymer ?
#
loop_
_entity_poly.entity_id
_entity_poly.type
_entity_poly.pdbx_seq_one_letter_code
_entity_poly.pdbx_strand_id
1 'polypeptide(L)'
;KSKEIKRDMEKRVCGAKPAVPLADGVAGKSAGAVAFTRTNASRGAGGAASTLSGGTSGYVSAAATNGTLRTITEALLKAAHLSAFAAGGKPDLAIMSPAIKQTMSTFTGIAQQRHEVGNAGQATIIGASDRYIGDFGKIDFAPSVYASARDVLLIDRSMWKVKYLQRFRTDDIA
;
A
#
# COMPACT_ATOMS: atom_id res chain seq x y z
N LYS A 1 5.13 24.49 7.45
CA LYS A 1 4.93 24.32 5.97
C LYS A 1 5.69 23.11 5.41
N SER A 2 6.97 22.87 5.69
CA SER A 2 7.73 21.74 5.14
C SER A 2 7.17 20.35 5.56
N LYS A 3 6.65 20.20 6.78
CA LYS A 3 5.99 18.97 7.24
C LYS A 3 4.67 18.72 6.50
N GLU A 4 3.91 19.75 6.19
CA GLU A 4 2.64 19.66 5.46
C GLU A 4 2.87 19.16 4.03
N ILE A 5 3.86 19.73 3.34
CA ILE A 5 4.21 19.31 1.98
C ILE A 5 4.61 17.82 1.95
N LYS A 6 5.40 17.34 2.92
CA LYS A 6 5.77 15.92 3.00
C LYS A 6 4.55 15.03 3.23
N ARG A 7 3.60 15.46 4.06
CA ARG A 7 2.33 14.76 4.29
C ARG A 7 1.48 14.69 3.02
N ASP A 8 1.38 15.79 2.29
CA ASP A 8 0.63 15.83 1.03
C ASP A 8 1.26 14.93 -0.03
N MET A 9 2.58 14.84 -0.06
CA MET A 9 3.29 13.89 -0.92
C MET A 9 2.98 12.45 -0.52
N GLU A 10 3.07 12.09 0.75
CA GLU A 10 2.74 10.76 1.23
C GLU A 10 1.30 10.38 0.90
N LYS A 11 0.35 11.29 1.17
CA LYS A 11 -1.06 11.13 0.80
C LYS A 11 -1.26 10.92 -0.70
N ARG A 12 -0.45 11.59 -1.53
CA ARG A 12 -0.51 11.42 -2.98
C ARG A 12 0.08 10.08 -3.41
N VAL A 13 1.24 9.70 -2.87
CA VAL A 13 1.93 8.46 -3.20
C VAL A 13 1.13 7.23 -2.76
N CYS A 14 0.59 7.22 -1.54
CA CYS A 14 -0.21 6.09 -1.03
C CYS A 14 -1.64 6.06 -1.59
N GLY A 15 -2.08 7.08 -2.32
CA GLY A 15 -3.45 7.21 -2.79
C GLY A 15 -3.78 6.44 -4.06
N ALA A 16 -5.08 6.45 -4.43
CA ALA A 16 -5.61 5.85 -5.66
C ALA A 16 -5.88 6.88 -6.78
N LYS A 17 -5.43 8.13 -6.61
CA LYS A 17 -5.73 9.20 -7.57
C LYS A 17 -4.96 9.02 -8.88
N PRO A 18 -5.59 9.30 -10.05
CA PRO A 18 -4.94 9.23 -11.34
C PRO A 18 -3.91 10.35 -11.51
N ALA A 19 -3.08 10.25 -12.53
CA ALA A 19 -2.17 11.32 -12.92
C ALA A 19 -2.96 12.48 -13.56
N VAL A 20 -2.41 13.68 -13.43
CA VAL A 20 -2.86 14.86 -14.17
C VAL A 20 -1.67 15.32 -15.00
N PRO A 21 -1.74 15.30 -16.34
CA PRO A 21 -0.66 15.81 -17.17
C PRO A 21 -0.48 17.32 -16.96
N LEU A 22 0.73 17.78 -17.16
CA LEU A 22 1.03 19.21 -17.17
C LEU A 22 0.32 19.86 -18.38
N ALA A 23 -0.43 20.90 -18.15
CA ALA A 23 -1.05 21.71 -19.19
C ALA A 23 -0.99 23.20 -18.78
N ASP A 24 -1.28 24.10 -19.72
CA ASP A 24 -1.32 25.52 -19.42
C ASP A 24 -2.31 25.83 -18.30
N GLY A 25 -1.85 26.52 -17.27
CA GLY A 25 -2.63 26.81 -16.06
C GLY A 25 -2.91 25.61 -15.13
N VAL A 26 -2.48 24.38 -15.47
CA VAL A 26 -2.72 23.17 -14.69
C VAL A 26 -1.41 22.51 -14.25
N ALA A 27 -1.18 22.52 -12.93
CA ALA A 27 -0.01 21.83 -12.38
C ALA A 27 -0.10 20.31 -12.58
N GLY A 28 0.95 19.70 -13.13
CA GLY A 28 1.07 18.26 -13.29
C GLY A 28 1.07 17.54 -11.93
N LYS A 29 0.40 16.38 -11.86
CA LYS A 29 0.34 15.55 -10.64
C LYS A 29 0.60 14.09 -11.02
N SER A 30 1.48 13.41 -10.27
CA SER A 30 1.71 11.97 -10.45
C SER A 30 0.52 11.15 -9.98
N ALA A 31 0.34 9.95 -10.54
CA ALA A 31 -0.60 8.97 -9.99
C ALA A 31 -0.10 8.40 -8.66
N GLY A 32 -1.01 7.94 -7.82
CA GLY A 32 -0.69 7.23 -6.61
C GLY A 32 -0.39 5.74 -6.84
N ALA A 33 0.27 5.08 -5.88
CA ALA A 33 0.69 3.69 -5.99
C ALA A 33 -0.48 2.72 -6.23
N VAL A 34 -1.60 2.92 -5.55
CA VAL A 34 -2.82 2.10 -5.74
C VAL A 34 -3.36 2.22 -7.17
N ALA A 35 -3.20 3.38 -7.82
CA ALA A 35 -3.67 3.58 -9.19
C ALA A 35 -2.82 2.81 -10.21
N PHE A 36 -1.54 2.55 -9.92
CA PHE A 36 -0.68 1.73 -10.78
C PHE A 36 -0.98 0.23 -10.67
N THR A 37 -1.60 -0.23 -9.59
CA THR A 37 -1.92 -1.64 -9.39
C THR A 37 -3.14 -2.01 -10.23
N ARG A 38 -2.92 -2.65 -11.40
CA ARG A 38 -3.96 -2.94 -12.38
C ARG A 38 -4.32 -4.42 -12.46
N THR A 39 -3.35 -5.30 -12.49
CA THR A 39 -3.52 -6.74 -12.79
C THR A 39 -3.66 -7.59 -11.54
N ASN A 40 -2.67 -7.62 -10.67
CA ASN A 40 -2.66 -8.46 -9.45
C ASN A 40 -3.42 -7.79 -8.30
N ALA A 41 -4.70 -7.49 -8.53
CA ALA A 41 -5.53 -6.77 -7.57
C ALA A 41 -6.81 -7.52 -7.29
N SER A 42 -7.02 -7.91 -6.02
CA SER A 42 -8.25 -8.52 -5.55
C SER A 42 -9.28 -7.44 -5.23
N ARG A 43 -10.15 -7.15 -6.19
CA ARG A 43 -11.24 -6.17 -6.02
C ARG A 43 -12.54 -6.88 -5.65
N GLY A 44 -13.41 -6.19 -4.92
CA GLY A 44 -14.78 -6.65 -4.66
C GLY A 44 -15.63 -6.63 -5.94
N ALA A 45 -16.83 -7.20 -5.87
CA ALA A 45 -17.78 -7.19 -6.97
C ALA A 45 -18.03 -5.75 -7.48
N GLY A 46 -18.10 -5.58 -8.80
CA GLY A 46 -18.25 -4.27 -9.45
C GLY A 46 -16.98 -3.42 -9.51
N GLY A 47 -15.86 -3.89 -8.94
CA GLY A 47 -14.59 -3.19 -9.02
C GLY A 47 -13.91 -3.37 -10.38
N ALA A 48 -13.31 -2.27 -10.90
CA ALA A 48 -12.57 -2.28 -12.16
C ALA A 48 -11.16 -1.69 -12.00
N ALA A 49 -10.24 -2.09 -12.85
CA ALA A 49 -8.89 -1.56 -12.87
C ALA A 49 -8.86 -0.10 -13.33
N SER A 50 -7.82 0.63 -12.94
CA SER A 50 -7.52 1.96 -13.49
C SER A 50 -7.26 1.88 -15.00
N THR A 51 -7.53 2.97 -15.72
CA THR A 51 -7.26 3.07 -17.16
C THR A 51 -5.99 3.85 -17.44
N LEU A 52 -5.32 3.49 -18.53
CA LEU A 52 -4.17 4.23 -19.06
C LEU A 52 -4.60 5.13 -20.23
N SER A 53 -3.90 6.23 -20.41
CA SER A 53 -4.20 7.21 -21.47
C SER A 53 -4.13 6.63 -22.87
N GLY A 54 -3.25 5.66 -23.11
CA GLY A 54 -3.11 4.93 -24.38
C GLY A 54 -3.71 3.52 -24.37
N GLY A 55 -4.67 3.25 -23.47
CA GLY A 55 -5.28 1.92 -23.32
C GLY A 55 -4.37 0.91 -22.61
N THR A 56 -3.30 0.48 -23.25
CA THR A 56 -2.32 -0.49 -22.70
C THR A 56 -1.04 0.17 -22.18
N SER A 57 -0.76 1.40 -22.58
CA SER A 57 0.45 2.16 -22.23
C SER A 57 0.11 3.59 -21.82
N GLY A 58 1.11 4.34 -21.36
CA GLY A 58 0.96 5.73 -20.97
C GLY A 58 0.75 5.91 -19.45
N TYR A 59 0.28 7.09 -19.08
CA TYR A 59 0.02 7.40 -17.68
C TYR A 59 -1.38 6.95 -17.24
N VAL A 60 -1.58 6.77 -15.93
CA VAL A 60 -2.90 6.44 -15.37
C VAL A 60 -3.85 7.62 -15.51
N SER A 61 -4.78 7.56 -16.48
CA SER A 61 -5.71 8.64 -16.80
C SER A 61 -6.98 8.64 -15.95
N ALA A 62 -7.44 7.46 -15.51
CA ALA A 62 -8.58 7.36 -14.60
C ALA A 62 -8.30 6.40 -13.44
N ALA A 63 -8.84 6.72 -12.28
CA ALA A 63 -8.74 5.88 -11.08
C ALA A 63 -9.44 4.53 -11.27
N ALA A 64 -9.02 3.53 -10.51
CA ALA A 64 -9.73 2.27 -10.40
C ALA A 64 -11.13 2.50 -9.79
N THR A 65 -12.12 1.73 -10.25
CA THR A 65 -13.44 1.71 -9.63
C THR A 65 -13.41 0.82 -8.39
N ASN A 66 -13.88 1.36 -7.28
CA ASN A 66 -14.01 0.60 -6.04
C ASN A 66 -15.13 -0.43 -6.18
N GLY A 67 -14.82 -1.69 -5.84
CA GLY A 67 -15.82 -2.73 -5.71
C GLY A 67 -16.52 -2.71 -4.34
N THR A 68 -17.40 -3.68 -4.12
CA THR A 68 -18.05 -3.89 -2.83
C THR A 68 -17.02 -4.05 -1.72
N LEU A 69 -17.21 -3.33 -0.60
CA LEU A 69 -16.33 -3.41 0.55
C LEU A 69 -16.38 -4.81 1.18
N ARG A 70 -15.22 -5.34 1.50
CA ARG A 70 -15.06 -6.66 2.14
C ARG A 70 -14.16 -6.53 3.36
N THR A 71 -14.44 -7.29 4.39
CA THR A 71 -13.49 -7.42 5.51
C THR A 71 -12.24 -8.13 5.03
N ILE A 72 -11.07 -7.62 5.41
CA ILE A 72 -9.80 -8.28 5.13
C ILE A 72 -9.73 -9.62 5.90
N THR A 73 -9.38 -10.68 5.19
CA THR A 73 -9.16 -12.01 5.77
C THR A 73 -7.78 -12.52 5.40
N GLU A 74 -7.26 -13.46 6.16
CA GLU A 74 -5.98 -14.11 5.84
C GLU A 74 -6.00 -14.77 4.46
N ALA A 75 -7.14 -15.36 4.07
CA ALA A 75 -7.32 -15.97 2.75
C ALA A 75 -7.15 -14.94 1.61
N LEU A 76 -7.68 -13.72 1.78
CA LEU A 76 -7.51 -12.65 0.79
C LEU A 76 -6.05 -12.19 0.70
N LEU A 77 -5.35 -12.11 1.84
CA LEU A 77 -3.93 -11.77 1.85
C LEU A 77 -3.09 -12.84 1.13
N LYS A 78 -3.33 -14.12 1.44
CA LYS A 78 -2.67 -15.26 0.79
C LYS A 78 -2.94 -15.29 -0.71
N ALA A 79 -4.17 -15.07 -1.13
CA ALA A 79 -4.54 -15.05 -2.55
C ALA A 79 -3.86 -13.89 -3.30
N ALA A 80 -3.76 -12.71 -2.71
CA ALA A 80 -3.06 -11.58 -3.30
C ALA A 80 -1.54 -11.83 -3.38
N HIS A 81 -0.95 -12.43 -2.34
CA HIS A 81 0.46 -12.83 -2.33
C HIS A 81 0.77 -13.88 -3.40
N LEU A 82 -0.07 -14.91 -3.52
CA LEU A 82 0.04 -15.92 -4.57
C LEU A 82 -0.04 -15.30 -5.97
N SER A 83 -1.01 -14.41 -6.20
CA SER A 83 -1.18 -13.75 -7.50
C SER A 83 0.05 -12.92 -7.89
N ALA A 84 0.62 -12.19 -6.94
CA ALA A 84 1.82 -11.40 -7.17
C ALA A 84 3.05 -12.31 -7.43
N PHE A 85 3.20 -13.39 -6.66
CA PHE A 85 4.29 -14.34 -6.83
C PHE A 85 4.21 -15.08 -8.16
N ALA A 86 3.01 -15.53 -8.58
CA ALA A 86 2.78 -16.18 -9.87
C ALA A 86 3.10 -15.25 -11.06
N ALA A 87 3.00 -13.94 -10.88
CA ALA A 87 3.41 -12.94 -11.86
C ALA A 87 4.91 -12.58 -11.79
N GLY A 88 5.70 -13.27 -10.96
CA GLY A 88 7.15 -13.07 -10.82
C GLY A 88 7.57 -12.01 -9.81
N GLY A 89 6.64 -11.41 -9.07
CA GLY A 89 6.94 -10.45 -8.00
C GLY A 89 7.20 -11.13 -6.66
N LYS A 90 7.95 -10.46 -5.79
CA LYS A 90 8.19 -10.90 -4.40
C LYS A 90 7.82 -9.78 -3.44
N PRO A 91 6.51 -9.54 -3.21
CA PRO A 91 6.11 -8.46 -2.31
C PRO A 91 6.60 -8.74 -0.89
N ASP A 92 7.32 -7.78 -0.34
CA ASP A 92 7.95 -7.84 0.97
C ASP A 92 7.41 -6.78 1.94
N LEU A 93 6.58 -5.86 1.46
CA LEU A 93 5.99 -4.77 2.23
C LEU A 93 4.49 -4.67 1.97
N ALA A 94 3.70 -4.57 3.04
CA ALA A 94 2.28 -4.26 2.99
C ALA A 94 2.00 -2.90 3.62
N ILE A 95 1.51 -1.95 2.83
CA ILE A 95 1.09 -0.63 3.31
C ILE A 95 -0.42 -0.65 3.48
N MET A 96 -0.89 -0.22 4.65
CA MET A 96 -2.29 -0.26 5.03
C MET A 96 -2.67 0.84 6.02
N SER A 97 -3.97 1.05 6.19
CA SER A 97 -4.45 1.94 7.26
C SER A 97 -4.30 1.30 8.65
N PRO A 98 -4.24 2.11 9.73
CA PRO A 98 -4.14 1.58 11.09
C PRO A 98 -5.28 0.63 11.47
N ALA A 99 -6.52 0.89 11.02
CA ALA A 99 -7.66 0.03 11.29
C ALA A 99 -7.51 -1.36 10.64
N ILE A 100 -7.05 -1.42 9.40
CA ILE A 100 -6.76 -2.68 8.71
C ILE A 100 -5.64 -3.42 9.43
N LYS A 101 -4.60 -2.72 9.88
CA LYS A 101 -3.49 -3.31 10.66
C LYS A 101 -4.00 -4.01 11.93
N GLN A 102 -4.91 -3.38 12.67
CA GLN A 102 -5.53 -4.00 13.84
C GLN A 102 -6.28 -5.29 13.47
N THR A 103 -7.07 -5.27 12.40
CA THR A 103 -7.77 -6.47 11.91
C THR A 103 -6.79 -7.57 11.51
N MET A 104 -5.69 -7.24 10.82
CA MET A 104 -4.67 -8.23 10.44
C MET A 104 -3.96 -8.83 11.66
N SER A 105 -3.80 -8.09 12.74
CA SER A 105 -3.23 -8.61 13.99
C SER A 105 -4.13 -9.65 14.67
N THR A 106 -5.38 -9.79 14.27
CA THR A 106 -6.31 -10.83 14.79
C THR A 106 -6.26 -12.14 14.01
N PHE A 107 -5.46 -12.24 12.95
CA PHE A 107 -5.35 -13.48 12.18
C PHE A 107 -4.80 -14.61 13.04
N THR A 108 -5.46 -15.77 13.00
CA THR A 108 -5.20 -16.90 13.90
C THR A 108 -3.79 -17.48 13.77
N GLY A 109 -3.20 -17.47 12.59
CA GLY A 109 -1.82 -17.89 12.37
C GLY A 109 -0.79 -17.04 13.12
N ILE A 110 -1.12 -15.76 13.38
CA ILE A 110 -0.28 -14.83 14.12
C ILE A 110 -0.50 -14.98 15.64
N ALA A 111 -1.73 -15.24 16.06
CA ALA A 111 -2.10 -15.35 17.47
C ALA A 111 -1.51 -16.60 18.17
N GLN A 112 -1.09 -17.62 17.41
CA GLN A 112 -0.52 -18.87 17.98
C GLN A 112 0.98 -18.79 18.26
N GLN A 113 1.69 -17.79 17.80
CA GLN A 113 3.07 -17.57 18.24
C GLN A 113 3.08 -16.83 19.60
N ARG A 114 2.77 -17.55 20.66
CA ARG A 114 3.17 -17.17 22.00
C ARG A 114 4.69 -17.18 22.05
N HIS A 115 5.28 -16.00 21.99
CA HIS A 115 6.67 -15.87 22.35
C HIS A 115 6.73 -16.03 23.88
N GLU A 116 7.15 -17.20 24.35
CA GLU A 116 7.57 -17.36 25.73
C GLU A 116 8.80 -16.47 25.93
N VAL A 117 8.56 -15.29 26.45
CA VAL A 117 9.63 -14.43 26.96
C VAL A 117 10.17 -15.13 28.19
N GLY A 118 11.34 -15.76 28.06
CA GLY A 118 11.97 -16.53 29.10
C GLY A 118 12.09 -15.76 30.41
N ASN A 119 11.68 -16.41 31.47
CA ASN A 119 12.14 -16.31 32.87
C ASN A 119 12.23 -14.94 33.56
N ALA A 120 11.60 -13.90 33.12
CA ALA A 120 11.42 -12.65 33.87
C ALA A 120 9.94 -12.49 34.20
N GLY A 121 9.57 -12.59 35.45
CA GLY A 121 8.24 -12.65 36.02
C GLY A 121 7.23 -11.54 35.69
N GLN A 122 7.23 -11.04 34.48
CA GLN A 122 6.24 -10.11 33.95
C GLN A 122 5.50 -10.76 32.76
N ALA A 123 4.19 -10.96 32.93
CA ALA A 123 3.32 -11.37 31.82
C ALA A 123 3.20 -10.23 30.80
N THR A 124 3.73 -10.43 29.60
CA THR A 124 3.62 -9.46 28.50
C THR A 124 2.50 -9.92 27.56
N ILE A 125 1.53 -9.06 27.32
CA ILE A 125 0.48 -9.28 26.31
C ILE A 125 0.99 -8.73 24.97
N ILE A 126 1.23 -9.62 23.99
CA ILE A 126 1.60 -9.24 22.64
C ILE A 126 0.32 -9.23 21.80
N GLY A 127 -0.20 -8.04 21.50
CA GLY A 127 -1.42 -7.83 20.71
C GLY A 127 -1.15 -7.30 19.29
N ALA A 128 0.13 -7.28 18.85
CA ALA A 128 0.49 -6.74 17.56
C ALA A 128 1.37 -7.72 16.76
N SER A 129 1.22 -7.70 15.44
CA SER A 129 2.10 -8.40 14.51
C SER A 129 2.66 -7.40 13.50
N ASP A 130 3.98 -7.35 13.38
CA ASP A 130 4.66 -6.48 12.42
C ASP A 130 5.09 -7.21 11.16
N ARG A 131 5.01 -8.53 11.15
CA ARG A 131 5.44 -9.37 10.04
C ARG A 131 4.54 -10.57 9.86
N TYR A 132 4.22 -10.85 8.62
CA TYR A 132 3.54 -12.07 8.19
C TYR A 132 4.52 -12.97 7.45
N ILE A 133 4.59 -14.24 7.82
CA ILE A 133 5.41 -15.24 7.13
C ILE A 133 4.45 -16.18 6.41
N GLY A 134 4.42 -16.08 5.09
CA GLY A 134 3.61 -16.94 4.23
C GLY A 134 4.48 -17.89 3.42
N ASP A 135 3.83 -18.73 2.60
CA ASP A 135 4.47 -19.75 1.78
C ASP A 135 5.46 -19.17 0.75
N PHE A 136 5.25 -17.92 0.32
CA PHE A 136 6.04 -17.26 -0.72
C PHE A 136 7.02 -16.21 -0.18
N GLY A 137 7.13 -16.05 1.12
CA GLY A 137 8.07 -15.12 1.73
C GLY A 137 7.52 -14.38 2.94
N LYS A 138 8.26 -13.37 3.34
CA LYS A 138 7.97 -12.53 4.50
C LYS A 138 7.40 -11.20 4.02
N ILE A 139 6.33 -10.73 4.66
CA ILE A 139 5.70 -9.44 4.39
C ILE A 139 5.78 -8.61 5.66
N ASP A 140 6.45 -7.47 5.61
CA ASP A 140 6.49 -6.51 6.70
C ASP A 140 5.25 -5.60 6.64
N PHE A 141 4.61 -5.34 7.77
CA PHE A 141 3.42 -4.49 7.85
C PHE A 141 3.80 -3.06 8.21
N ALA A 142 3.50 -2.13 7.33
CA ALA A 142 3.74 -0.71 7.53
C ALA A 142 2.39 0.05 7.56
N PRO A 143 1.87 0.39 8.75
CA PRO A 143 0.68 1.22 8.83
C PRO A 143 1.02 2.67 8.45
N SER A 144 0.20 3.28 7.60
CA SER A 144 0.26 4.70 7.28
C SER A 144 -1.10 5.35 7.51
N VAL A 145 -1.10 6.51 8.16
CA VAL A 145 -2.31 7.32 8.38
C VAL A 145 -2.92 7.80 7.05
N TYR A 146 -2.11 7.91 6.01
CA TYR A 146 -2.53 8.38 4.69
C TYR A 146 -2.90 7.25 3.72
N ALA A 147 -2.69 5.98 4.12
CA ALA A 147 -3.16 4.85 3.34
C ALA A 147 -4.70 4.79 3.34
N SER A 148 -5.26 4.33 2.22
CA SER A 148 -6.69 4.13 2.11
C SER A 148 -7.22 3.18 3.19
N ALA A 149 -8.37 3.50 3.77
CA ALA A 149 -9.06 2.60 4.69
C ALA A 149 -9.69 1.38 4.01
N ARG A 150 -9.62 1.30 2.67
CA ARG A 150 -10.23 0.25 1.86
C ARG A 150 -9.22 -0.73 1.28
N ASP A 151 -7.94 -0.33 1.18
CA ASP A 151 -6.96 -1.04 0.38
C ASP A 151 -5.77 -1.48 1.23
N VAL A 152 -5.24 -2.65 0.92
CA VAL A 152 -3.93 -3.11 1.36
C VAL A 152 -3.04 -3.18 0.12
N LEU A 153 -1.95 -2.45 0.12
CA LEU A 153 -1.02 -2.39 -0.99
C LEU A 153 0.19 -3.27 -0.68
N LEU A 154 0.33 -4.38 -1.41
CA LEU A 154 1.50 -5.25 -1.37
C LEU A 154 2.54 -4.74 -2.37
N ILE A 155 3.73 -4.44 -1.89
CA ILE A 155 4.81 -3.85 -2.68
C ILE A 155 6.05 -4.73 -2.61
N ASP A 156 6.69 -4.92 -3.76
CA ASP A 156 8.06 -5.38 -3.87
C ASP A 156 8.97 -4.15 -3.89
N ARG A 157 9.69 -3.91 -2.80
CA ARG A 157 10.57 -2.73 -2.64
C ARG A 157 11.69 -2.66 -3.68
N SER A 158 12.07 -3.78 -4.26
CA SER A 158 13.10 -3.82 -5.29
C SER A 158 12.63 -3.20 -6.61
N MET A 159 11.32 -3.29 -6.89
CA MET A 159 10.72 -2.83 -8.14
C MET A 159 10.12 -1.41 -8.04
N TRP A 160 9.92 -0.89 -6.83
CA TRP A 160 9.32 0.43 -6.61
C TRP A 160 10.36 1.47 -6.21
N LYS A 161 10.37 2.60 -6.90
CA LYS A 161 11.23 3.74 -6.60
C LYS A 161 10.47 5.04 -6.73
N VAL A 162 10.64 5.93 -5.75
CA VAL A 162 10.16 7.32 -5.84
C VAL A 162 11.30 8.17 -6.39
N LYS A 163 11.06 8.80 -7.53
CA LYS A 163 11.99 9.75 -8.15
C LYS A 163 11.42 11.16 -8.06
N TYR A 164 12.27 12.11 -7.72
CA TYR A 164 11.93 13.52 -7.68
C TYR A 164 12.52 14.22 -8.90
N LEU A 165 11.71 15.00 -9.59
CA LEU A 165 12.20 15.87 -10.67
C LEU A 165 13.12 16.95 -10.08
N GLN A 166 12.69 17.53 -8.94
CA GLN A 166 13.45 18.49 -8.17
C GLN A 166 13.35 18.14 -6.69
N ARG A 167 14.48 18.06 -6.01
CA ARG A 167 14.50 17.79 -4.57
C ARG A 167 13.99 19.01 -3.80
N PHE A 168 13.43 18.76 -2.62
CA PHE A 168 13.10 19.85 -1.69
C PHE A 168 14.34 20.66 -1.38
N ARG A 169 14.25 21.96 -1.61
CA ARG A 169 15.22 22.95 -1.20
C ARG A 169 14.49 24.17 -0.65
N THR A 170 15.12 24.88 0.24
CA THR A 170 14.69 26.19 0.69
C THR A 170 15.55 27.20 -0.06
N ASP A 171 14.93 28.04 -0.86
CA ASP A 171 15.61 29.18 -1.50
C ASP A 171 15.21 30.41 -0.70
N ASP A 172 16.18 31.15 -0.20
CA ASP A 172 15.94 32.46 0.41
C ASP A 172 15.67 33.46 -0.70
N ILE A 173 14.54 34.10 -0.62
CA ILE A 173 14.16 35.19 -1.52
C ILE A 173 14.89 36.44 -1.00
N ALA A 174 15.92 36.88 -1.73
CA ALA A 174 16.61 38.15 -1.46
C ALA A 174 15.72 39.33 -1.86
#